data_02b789196ef982c5c16df50958a0b605
#
_entry.id   02b789196ef982c5c16df50958a0b605
#
_cell.length_a   1.000
_cell.length_b   1.000
_cell.length_c   1.000
_cell.angle_alpha   90.00
_cell.angle_beta   90.00
_cell.angle_gamma   90.00
#
_symmetry.space_group_name_H-M   'P 1'
#
loop_
_entity.id
_entity.type
_entity.pdbx_description
1 polymer ?
#
loop_
_entity_poly.entity_id
_entity_poly.type
_entity_poly.pdbx_seq_one_letter_code
_entity_poly.pdbx_strand_id
1 'polypeptide(L)'
;MAYNLKEAAKKPERLTGGHRMCAGCGAPVVARQILRALKPEDHAVIGSATGCLEVCTFIYPYTAWKDSFIHNAFENSGATVSGAEAAYVAMKRRGKVKGDTKFIAFGGDGGTYDIGIQSLSGAMERGHDMVYVCYDNGAYMNTGIQRSSATPKYADTTTSPAGKKIPGKQQWRKDLTEIMVNHHIPYVAQTAAIGNMKDLYEKAEKAIYTKGPAFMNVLAPCPRGWQYNTPDLMEINKLAVESCFWPLYEVIDGKYVISYKPKNKIPVKDFLKAQGRFKHLFRAGNEHMLEEIQKEIDERWETLLKLAGEE
;
A
#
# COMPACT_ATOMS: atom_id res chain seq x y z
N MET A 1 -6.12 -17.67 12.15
CA MET A 1 -6.44 -19.00 11.54
C MET A 1 -5.58 -19.16 10.28
N ALA A 2 -5.19 -20.37 9.89
CA ALA A 2 -4.43 -20.55 8.65
C ALA A 2 -5.27 -20.10 7.45
N TYR A 3 -4.67 -19.37 6.51
CA TYR A 3 -5.34 -18.90 5.30
C TYR A 3 -5.88 -20.06 4.47
N ASN A 4 -7.15 -19.97 4.12
CA ASN A 4 -7.83 -20.90 3.23
C ASN A 4 -8.57 -20.12 2.14
N LEU A 5 -8.14 -20.23 0.89
CA LEU A 5 -8.72 -19.51 -0.24
C LEU A 5 -10.23 -19.78 -0.41
N LYS A 6 -10.67 -21.03 -0.19
CA LYS A 6 -12.08 -21.40 -0.32
C LYS A 6 -12.95 -20.69 0.74
N GLU A 7 -12.46 -20.62 1.98
CA GLU A 7 -13.16 -19.91 3.06
C GLU A 7 -13.09 -18.39 2.86
N ALA A 8 -11.96 -17.85 2.45
CA ALA A 8 -11.85 -16.43 2.14
C ALA A 8 -12.80 -16.01 1.00
N ALA A 9 -12.99 -16.88 -0.02
CA ALA A 9 -13.89 -16.61 -1.14
C ALA A 9 -15.40 -16.61 -0.74
N LYS A 10 -15.76 -17.27 0.36
CA LYS A 10 -17.15 -17.29 0.89
C LYS A 10 -17.50 -16.04 1.71
N LYS A 11 -16.50 -15.28 2.17
CA LYS A 11 -16.73 -14.06 2.96
C LYS A 11 -17.48 -13.01 2.15
N PRO A 12 -18.34 -12.22 2.77
CA PRO A 12 -19.12 -11.20 2.08
C PRO A 12 -18.19 -10.12 1.47
N GLU A 13 -18.56 -9.67 0.28
CA GLU A 13 -17.89 -8.51 -0.34
C GLU A 13 -18.27 -7.24 0.41
N ARG A 14 -17.28 -6.46 0.83
CA ARG A 14 -17.47 -5.19 1.53
C ARG A 14 -17.17 -3.97 0.64
N LEU A 15 -16.46 -4.18 -0.49
CA LEU A 15 -16.37 -3.24 -1.59
C LEU A 15 -17.04 -3.87 -2.82
N THR A 16 -18.14 -3.29 -3.29
CA THR A 16 -18.93 -3.85 -4.38
C THR A 16 -18.32 -3.54 -5.75
N GLY A 17 -18.78 -4.26 -6.79
CA GLY A 17 -18.36 -4.06 -8.17
C GLY A 17 -18.87 -2.75 -8.83
N GLY A 18 -19.64 -1.91 -8.12
CA GLY A 18 -20.19 -0.64 -8.67
C GLY A 18 -19.19 0.53 -8.74
N HIS A 19 -17.92 0.31 -8.43
CA HIS A 19 -16.90 1.34 -8.52
C HIS A 19 -16.45 1.62 -9.97
N ARG A 20 -15.86 2.81 -10.19
CA ARG A 20 -15.36 3.28 -11.51
C ARG A 20 -13.84 3.22 -11.63
N MET A 21 -13.18 2.31 -10.90
CA MET A 21 -11.73 2.10 -11.00
C MET A 21 -11.36 1.51 -12.36
N CYS A 22 -10.17 1.83 -12.85
CA CYS A 22 -9.65 1.30 -14.11
C CYS A 22 -9.54 -0.23 -14.08
N ALA A 23 -9.79 -0.87 -15.22
CA ALA A 23 -9.44 -2.28 -15.41
C ALA A 23 -7.91 -2.46 -15.22
N GLY A 24 -7.50 -3.53 -14.53
CA GLY A 24 -6.09 -3.78 -14.21
C GLY A 24 -5.49 -2.87 -13.14
N CYS A 25 -6.30 -2.10 -12.40
CA CYS A 25 -5.82 -1.30 -11.27
C CYS A 25 -5.62 -2.15 -10.01
N GLY A 26 -4.47 -1.98 -9.32
CA GLY A 26 -4.16 -2.69 -8.08
C GLY A 26 -4.97 -2.22 -6.87
N ALA A 27 -5.34 -0.94 -6.80
CA ALA A 27 -5.96 -0.37 -5.61
C ALA A 27 -7.29 -1.05 -5.19
N PRO A 28 -8.27 -1.31 -6.08
CA PRO A 28 -9.50 -2.00 -5.68
C PRO A 28 -9.26 -3.46 -5.31
N VAL A 29 -8.26 -4.12 -5.90
CA VAL A 29 -7.86 -5.49 -5.52
C VAL A 29 -7.33 -5.50 -4.10
N VAL A 30 -6.43 -4.58 -3.76
CA VAL A 30 -5.88 -4.40 -2.42
C VAL A 30 -6.99 -4.14 -1.40
N ALA A 31 -7.85 -3.14 -1.63
CA ALA A 31 -8.93 -2.80 -0.72
C ALA A 31 -9.89 -3.97 -0.48
N ARG A 32 -10.30 -4.69 -1.54
CA ARG A 32 -11.18 -5.86 -1.41
C ARG A 32 -10.55 -6.99 -0.59
N GLN A 33 -9.27 -7.29 -0.80
CA GLN A 33 -8.60 -8.37 -0.06
C GLN A 33 -8.41 -8.03 1.42
N ILE A 34 -8.07 -6.77 1.72
CA ILE A 34 -7.96 -6.29 3.11
C ILE A 34 -9.32 -6.37 3.82
N LEU A 35 -10.38 -5.89 3.19
CA LEU A 35 -11.72 -5.94 3.78
C LEU A 35 -12.25 -7.38 3.95
N ARG A 36 -11.81 -8.33 3.12
CA ARG A 36 -12.10 -9.76 3.31
C ARG A 36 -11.43 -10.37 4.53
N ALA A 37 -10.39 -9.75 5.08
CA ALA A 37 -9.78 -10.21 6.32
C ALA A 37 -10.68 -9.96 7.54
N LEU A 38 -11.60 -8.99 7.47
CA LEU A 38 -12.64 -8.79 8.49
C LEU A 38 -13.50 -10.05 8.65
N LYS A 39 -13.94 -10.32 9.88
CA LYS A 39 -14.97 -11.34 10.15
C LYS A 39 -16.33 -10.86 9.65
N PRO A 40 -17.25 -11.78 9.29
CA PRO A 40 -18.57 -11.39 8.80
C PRO A 40 -19.36 -10.50 9.75
N GLU A 41 -19.21 -10.73 11.07
CA GLU A 41 -19.88 -10.00 12.14
C GLU A 41 -19.26 -8.67 12.52
N ASP A 42 -18.03 -8.36 12.04
CA ASP A 42 -17.36 -7.10 12.37
C ASP A 42 -18.07 -5.90 11.76
N HIS A 43 -18.18 -4.84 12.52
CA HIS A 43 -18.47 -3.50 12.02
C HIS A 43 -17.15 -2.79 11.70
N ALA A 44 -17.13 -2.04 10.60
CA ALA A 44 -15.96 -1.24 10.24
C ALA A 44 -16.33 0.22 9.94
N VAL A 45 -15.42 1.12 10.31
CA VAL A 45 -15.43 2.52 9.88
C VAL A 45 -14.23 2.71 8.96
N ILE A 46 -14.50 3.05 7.72
CA ILE A 46 -13.49 3.21 6.67
C ILE A 46 -13.29 4.69 6.39
N GLY A 47 -12.08 5.20 6.57
CA GLY A 47 -11.69 6.51 6.07
C GLY A 47 -10.85 6.35 4.81
N SER A 48 -11.10 7.15 3.78
CA SER A 48 -10.26 7.14 2.58
C SER A 48 -9.80 8.54 2.24
N ALA A 49 -8.49 8.71 2.13
CA ALA A 49 -7.88 9.94 1.63
C ALA A 49 -8.20 10.13 0.16
N THR A 50 -8.34 11.38 -0.27
CA THR A 50 -8.54 11.74 -1.70
C THR A 50 -7.52 11.03 -2.58
N GLY A 51 -8.00 10.41 -3.63
CA GLY A 51 -7.21 9.66 -4.60
C GLY A 51 -8.11 8.81 -5.48
N CYS A 52 -7.53 7.98 -6.35
CA CYS A 52 -8.33 7.14 -7.25
C CYS A 52 -9.30 6.23 -6.49
N LEU A 53 -8.87 5.61 -5.40
CA LEU A 53 -9.72 4.70 -4.63
C LEU A 53 -10.93 5.42 -4.06
N GLU A 54 -10.74 6.60 -3.49
CA GLU A 54 -11.81 7.39 -2.93
C GLU A 54 -12.74 7.90 -4.02
N VAL A 55 -12.21 8.68 -5.01
CA VAL A 55 -13.01 9.33 -6.07
C VAL A 55 -13.83 8.34 -6.90
N CYS A 56 -13.30 7.14 -7.16
CA CYS A 56 -13.95 6.16 -8.03
C CYS A 56 -14.92 5.21 -7.30
N THR A 57 -14.93 5.20 -5.96
CA THR A 57 -15.77 4.29 -5.17
C THR A 57 -16.93 4.99 -4.47
N PHE A 58 -16.88 6.31 -4.46
CA PHE A 58 -17.88 7.17 -3.85
C PHE A 58 -18.33 8.21 -4.88
N ILE A 59 -19.53 8.09 -5.41
CA ILE A 59 -20.10 9.06 -6.34
C ILE A 59 -21.52 9.32 -5.89
N TYR A 60 -21.71 10.44 -5.20
CA TYR A 60 -23.02 10.83 -4.66
C TYR A 60 -24.14 10.68 -5.71
N PRO A 61 -25.29 10.10 -5.33
CA PRO A 61 -25.64 9.56 -4.00
C PRO A 61 -25.25 8.10 -3.76
N TYR A 62 -24.43 7.52 -4.63
CA TYR A 62 -24.05 6.10 -4.58
C TYR A 62 -22.69 5.91 -3.91
N THR A 63 -22.50 4.73 -3.31
CA THR A 63 -21.21 4.28 -2.78
C THR A 63 -20.99 2.81 -3.11
N ALA A 64 -19.75 2.41 -3.35
CA ALA A 64 -19.37 1.01 -3.50
C ALA A 64 -19.05 0.34 -2.15
N TRP A 65 -18.95 1.10 -1.08
CA TRP A 65 -18.64 0.61 0.26
C TRP A 65 -19.90 0.12 0.99
N LYS A 66 -19.80 -1.03 1.64
CA LYS A 66 -20.87 -1.59 2.49
C LYS A 66 -20.72 -1.24 3.96
N ASP A 67 -19.53 -0.86 4.38
CA ASP A 67 -19.24 -0.37 5.71
C ASP A 67 -19.44 1.16 5.81
N SER A 68 -19.43 1.69 7.02
CA SER A 68 -19.42 3.14 7.23
C SER A 68 -18.21 3.77 6.56
N PHE A 69 -18.45 4.75 5.69
CA PHE A 69 -17.40 5.36 4.86
C PHE A 69 -17.30 6.86 5.11
N ILE A 70 -16.07 7.34 5.34
CA ILE A 70 -15.77 8.75 5.55
C ILE A 70 -14.82 9.21 4.43
N HIS A 71 -15.29 10.15 3.63
CA HIS A 71 -14.48 10.86 2.65
C HIS A 71 -13.54 11.84 3.32
N ASN A 72 -12.28 11.89 2.90
CA ASN A 72 -11.24 12.75 3.44
C ASN A 72 -10.48 13.48 2.33
N ALA A 73 -9.85 14.61 2.68
CA ALA A 73 -8.83 15.20 1.83
C ALA A 73 -7.56 14.34 1.81
N PHE A 74 -6.58 14.70 0.98
CA PHE A 74 -5.34 13.91 0.80
C PHE A 74 -4.59 13.63 2.09
N GLU A 75 -4.55 14.61 3.00
CA GLU A 75 -3.66 14.63 4.15
C GLU A 75 -4.26 14.06 5.43
N ASN A 76 -5.59 14.07 5.59
CA ASN A 76 -6.19 13.98 6.92
C ASN A 76 -6.87 12.64 7.26
N SER A 77 -6.73 11.60 6.43
CA SER A 77 -7.36 10.30 6.71
C SER A 77 -6.91 9.71 8.05
N GLY A 78 -5.62 9.80 8.37
CA GLY A 78 -5.08 9.36 9.66
C GLY A 78 -5.70 10.12 10.83
N ALA A 79 -5.80 11.43 10.73
CA ALA A 79 -6.39 12.27 11.79
C ALA A 79 -7.91 12.01 11.94
N THR A 80 -8.65 11.90 10.83
CA THR A 80 -10.10 11.66 10.87
C THR A 80 -10.43 10.30 11.46
N VAL A 81 -9.76 9.24 11.04
CA VAL A 81 -10.02 7.88 11.53
C VAL A 81 -9.59 7.74 13.00
N SER A 82 -8.47 8.35 13.41
CA SER A 82 -8.08 8.38 14.82
C SER A 82 -9.08 9.17 15.69
N GLY A 83 -9.67 10.24 15.17
CA GLY A 83 -10.75 10.97 15.83
C GLY A 83 -12.04 10.15 15.97
N ALA A 84 -12.41 9.40 14.92
CA ALA A 84 -13.56 8.49 14.95
C ALA A 84 -13.37 7.34 15.97
N GLU A 85 -12.17 6.77 16.04
CA GLU A 85 -11.79 5.77 17.04
C GLU A 85 -11.88 6.33 18.46
N ALA A 86 -11.30 7.50 18.70
CA ALA A 86 -11.36 8.15 20.01
C ALA A 86 -12.80 8.46 20.45
N ALA A 87 -13.64 8.92 19.54
CA ALA A 87 -15.07 9.15 19.80
C ALA A 87 -15.80 7.84 20.13
N TYR A 88 -15.53 6.76 19.38
CA TYR A 88 -16.09 5.43 19.64
C TYR A 88 -15.70 4.92 21.03
N VAL A 89 -14.41 5.01 21.41
CA VAL A 89 -13.92 4.61 22.73
C VAL A 89 -14.65 5.40 23.85
N ALA A 90 -14.80 6.72 23.68
CA ALA A 90 -15.54 7.55 24.64
C ALA A 90 -17.02 7.17 24.73
N MET A 91 -17.68 6.89 23.61
CA MET A 91 -19.07 6.45 23.57
C MET A 91 -19.26 5.06 24.19
N LYS A 92 -18.33 4.13 23.92
CA LYS A 92 -18.34 2.78 24.51
C LYS A 92 -18.20 2.83 26.04
N ARG A 93 -17.28 3.64 26.56
CA ARG A 93 -17.12 3.89 28.01
C ARG A 93 -18.38 4.44 28.67
N ARG A 94 -19.17 5.25 27.94
CA ARG A 94 -20.44 5.81 28.39
C ARG A 94 -21.65 4.88 28.19
N GLY A 95 -21.42 3.64 27.70
CA GLY A 95 -22.48 2.66 27.40
C GLY A 95 -23.42 3.03 26.23
N LYS A 96 -23.03 4.02 25.41
CA LYS A 96 -23.84 4.50 24.27
C LYS A 96 -23.68 3.63 23.01
N VAL A 97 -22.58 2.87 22.91
CA VAL A 97 -22.29 1.98 21.79
C VAL A 97 -21.91 0.62 22.35
N LYS A 98 -22.43 -0.44 21.72
CA LYS A 98 -22.13 -1.84 22.03
C LYS A 98 -21.39 -2.51 20.88
N GLY A 99 -20.70 -3.62 21.17
CA GLY A 99 -19.94 -4.38 20.17
C GLY A 99 -18.55 -3.83 19.92
N ASP A 100 -17.87 -4.40 18.93
CA ASP A 100 -16.54 -3.99 18.51
C ASP A 100 -16.57 -3.43 17.08
N THR A 101 -15.85 -2.33 16.88
CA THR A 101 -15.73 -1.66 15.58
C THR A 101 -14.27 -1.61 15.18
N LYS A 102 -13.98 -1.91 13.93
CA LYS A 102 -12.64 -1.80 13.34
C LYS A 102 -12.51 -0.48 12.60
N PHE A 103 -11.37 0.17 12.77
CA PHE A 103 -11.08 1.46 12.15
C PHE A 103 -9.97 1.30 11.12
N ILE A 104 -10.27 1.57 9.84
CA ILE A 104 -9.34 1.35 8.73
C ILE A 104 -9.25 2.63 7.90
N ALA A 105 -8.05 3.18 7.77
CA ALA A 105 -7.76 4.29 6.88
C ALA A 105 -7.10 3.80 5.60
N PHE A 106 -7.54 4.27 4.44
CA PHE A 106 -6.86 4.08 3.16
C PHE A 106 -6.29 5.39 2.66
N GLY A 107 -5.02 5.36 2.20
CA GLY A 107 -4.37 6.48 1.54
C GLY A 107 -3.53 6.03 0.36
N GLY A 108 -3.52 6.82 -0.73
CA GLY A 108 -2.52 6.64 -1.79
C GLY A 108 -1.14 7.10 -1.34
N ASP A 109 -0.10 6.73 -2.08
CA ASP A 109 1.27 7.08 -1.72
C ASP A 109 1.52 8.59 -1.63
N GLY A 110 1.02 9.39 -2.55
CA GLY A 110 1.14 10.85 -2.48
C GLY A 110 0.52 11.44 -1.22
N GLY A 111 -0.70 11.00 -0.89
CA GLY A 111 -1.38 11.41 0.35
C GLY A 111 -0.67 10.93 1.62
N THR A 112 0.02 9.80 1.56
CA THR A 112 0.61 9.15 2.74
C THR A 112 2.07 9.52 2.95
N TYR A 113 2.91 9.44 1.90
CA TYR A 113 4.36 9.71 1.98
C TYR A 113 4.69 11.19 2.09
N ASP A 114 3.83 12.05 1.54
CA ASP A 114 4.07 13.48 1.43
C ASP A 114 3.13 14.27 2.33
N ILE A 115 1.99 14.73 1.82
CA ILE A 115 1.16 15.72 2.51
C ILE A 115 0.49 15.19 3.80
N GLY A 116 0.21 13.89 3.90
CA GLY A 116 -0.48 13.27 5.03
C GLY A 116 0.43 12.59 6.06
N ILE A 117 1.75 12.62 5.88
CA ILE A 117 2.68 11.94 6.81
C ILE A 117 2.56 12.47 8.23
N GLN A 118 2.28 13.75 8.40
CA GLN A 118 2.09 14.36 9.72
C GLN A 118 0.88 13.76 10.46
N SER A 119 -0.27 13.66 9.80
CA SER A 119 -1.47 13.11 10.42
C SER A 119 -1.35 11.62 10.68
N LEU A 120 -0.67 10.88 9.79
CA LEU A 120 -0.33 9.47 9.99
C LEU A 120 0.59 9.29 11.19
N SER A 121 1.73 10.00 11.21
CA SER A 121 2.71 9.95 12.30
C SER A 121 2.07 10.24 13.64
N GLY A 122 1.24 11.29 13.73
CA GLY A 122 0.54 11.65 14.97
C GLY A 122 -0.52 10.61 15.38
N ALA A 123 -1.19 9.92 14.44
CA ALA A 123 -2.13 8.85 14.77
C ALA A 123 -1.40 7.61 15.32
N MET A 124 -0.26 7.26 14.73
CA MET A 124 0.58 6.13 15.17
C MET A 124 1.19 6.41 16.56
N GLU A 125 1.74 7.59 16.77
CA GLU A 125 2.36 8.02 18.04
C GLU A 125 1.34 8.02 19.20
N ARG A 126 0.11 8.48 18.97
CA ARG A 126 -0.94 8.49 19.99
C ARG A 126 -1.51 7.10 20.33
N GLY A 127 -1.13 6.07 19.61
CA GLY A 127 -1.52 4.67 19.92
C GLY A 127 -2.98 4.34 19.63
N HIS A 128 -3.61 5.00 18.65
CA HIS A 128 -4.99 4.69 18.25
C HIS A 128 -5.15 3.27 17.73
N ASP A 129 -6.22 2.58 18.14
CA ASP A 129 -6.54 1.21 17.70
C ASP A 129 -7.14 1.24 16.29
N MET A 130 -6.26 1.39 15.30
CA MET A 130 -6.61 1.53 13.89
C MET A 130 -5.55 0.93 12.96
N VAL A 131 -5.98 0.58 11.76
CA VAL A 131 -5.07 0.20 10.67
C VAL A 131 -5.00 1.32 9.65
N TYR A 132 -3.79 1.73 9.28
CA TYR A 132 -3.59 2.59 8.12
C TYR A 132 -2.99 1.79 6.96
N VAL A 133 -3.65 1.82 5.83
CA VAL A 133 -3.24 1.13 4.60
C VAL A 133 -2.83 2.15 3.55
N CYS A 134 -1.56 2.15 3.19
CA CYS A 134 -1.07 2.84 2.01
C CYS A 134 -1.17 1.90 0.80
N TYR A 135 -2.01 2.24 -0.19
CA TYR A 135 -1.96 1.59 -1.51
C TYR A 135 -0.99 2.35 -2.41
N ASP A 136 0.23 1.82 -2.49
CA ASP A 136 1.37 2.47 -3.14
C ASP A 136 1.42 2.15 -4.65
N ASN A 137 1.24 3.16 -5.47
CA ASN A 137 1.38 3.07 -6.92
C ASN A 137 2.48 3.98 -7.49
N GLY A 138 3.23 4.65 -6.62
CA GLY A 138 4.41 5.42 -6.94
C GLY A 138 4.16 6.75 -7.65
N ALA A 139 2.98 7.38 -7.47
CA ALA A 139 2.69 8.76 -7.91
C ALA A 139 1.35 9.25 -7.38
N TYR A 140 1.08 10.57 -7.45
CA TYR A 140 -0.27 11.13 -7.39
C TYR A 140 -0.99 10.78 -8.71
N MET A 141 -1.60 9.60 -8.79
CA MET A 141 -2.12 9.07 -10.05
C MET A 141 -3.40 9.78 -10.51
N ASN A 142 -4.34 10.03 -9.58
CA ASN A 142 -5.66 10.57 -9.93
C ASN A 142 -5.60 11.99 -10.50
N THR A 143 -4.71 12.81 -10.00
CA THR A 143 -4.57 14.22 -10.39
C THR A 143 -3.77 14.42 -11.67
N GLY A 144 -3.23 13.37 -12.27
CA GLY A 144 -2.51 13.42 -13.55
C GLY A 144 -1.06 12.94 -13.47
N ILE A 145 -0.78 11.96 -12.62
CA ILE A 145 0.50 11.23 -12.55
C ILE A 145 1.67 12.14 -12.12
N GLN A 146 1.47 12.98 -11.11
CA GLN A 146 2.54 13.79 -10.55
C GLN A 146 3.46 12.95 -9.66
N ARG A 147 4.71 13.36 -9.58
CA ARG A 147 5.73 12.76 -8.72
C ARG A 147 5.30 12.80 -7.26
N SER A 148 5.42 11.69 -6.55
CA SER A 148 5.38 11.58 -5.08
C SER A 148 6.76 11.21 -4.53
N SER A 149 6.90 11.19 -3.20
CA SER A 149 8.12 10.66 -2.56
C SER A 149 8.26 9.14 -2.73
N ALA A 150 7.17 8.43 -2.99
CA ALA A 150 7.17 7.00 -3.32
C ALA A 150 7.59 6.70 -4.77
N THR A 151 7.56 7.69 -5.66
CA THR A 151 7.98 7.51 -7.05
C THR A 151 9.41 6.97 -7.11
N PRO A 152 9.66 5.85 -7.81
CA PRO A 152 11.01 5.32 -7.94
C PRO A 152 11.94 6.28 -8.68
N LYS A 153 13.24 6.20 -8.39
CA LYS A 153 14.27 6.95 -9.12
C LYS A 153 14.17 6.63 -10.62
N TYR A 154 14.33 7.64 -11.43
CA TYR A 154 14.24 7.62 -12.89
C TYR A 154 12.84 7.33 -13.47
N ALA A 155 11.81 7.14 -12.67
CA ALA A 155 10.46 7.00 -13.21
C ALA A 155 9.99 8.31 -13.86
N ASP A 156 9.38 8.18 -15.04
CA ASP A 156 8.74 9.26 -15.76
C ASP A 156 7.40 9.64 -15.12
N THR A 157 7.19 10.92 -14.84
CA THR A 157 5.93 11.48 -14.33
C THR A 157 5.70 12.87 -14.94
N THR A 158 4.48 13.40 -14.82
CA THR A 158 4.15 14.72 -15.39
C THR A 158 4.92 15.88 -14.76
N THR A 159 5.36 15.75 -13.50
CA THR A 159 6.13 16.78 -12.79
C THR A 159 7.63 16.47 -12.66
N SER A 160 8.05 15.27 -13.06
CA SER A 160 9.45 14.87 -13.22
C SER A 160 9.60 14.05 -14.50
N PRO A 161 9.43 14.69 -15.67
CA PRO A 161 9.40 13.98 -16.95
C PRO A 161 10.78 13.47 -17.36
N ALA A 162 10.81 12.32 -18.02
CA ALA A 162 12.00 11.78 -18.63
C ALA A 162 12.34 12.53 -19.92
N GLY A 163 13.36 13.39 -19.88
CA GLY A 163 13.84 14.21 -20.98
C GLY A 163 15.27 13.88 -21.40
N LYS A 164 15.82 14.68 -22.32
CA LYS A 164 17.22 14.54 -22.81
C LYS A 164 18.27 14.87 -21.73
N LYS A 165 17.96 15.81 -20.82
CA LYS A 165 18.90 16.29 -19.79
C LYS A 165 18.65 15.65 -18.43
N ILE A 166 17.39 15.37 -18.09
CA ILE A 166 16.96 14.83 -16.80
C ILE A 166 16.15 13.58 -17.09
N PRO A 167 16.59 12.39 -16.64
CA PRO A 167 15.95 11.12 -16.93
C PRO A 167 14.85 10.77 -15.90
N GLY A 168 13.84 11.63 -15.70
CA GLY A 168 12.78 11.41 -14.71
C GLY A 168 13.17 11.86 -13.30
N LYS A 169 12.59 11.25 -12.27
CA LYS A 169 12.86 11.59 -10.87
C LYS A 169 14.30 11.27 -10.47
N GLN A 170 15.00 12.20 -9.83
CA GLN A 170 16.40 12.04 -9.45
C GLN A 170 16.62 11.45 -8.05
N GLN A 171 15.65 11.60 -7.15
CA GLN A 171 15.77 11.14 -5.78
C GLN A 171 15.31 9.69 -5.64
N TRP A 172 15.92 8.95 -4.71
CA TRP A 172 15.41 7.67 -4.25
C TRP A 172 14.02 7.79 -3.64
N ARG A 173 13.27 6.71 -3.67
CA ARG A 173 11.97 6.69 -2.96
C ARG A 173 12.19 6.75 -1.45
N LYS A 174 11.33 7.46 -0.75
CA LYS A 174 11.29 7.45 0.70
C LYS A 174 10.90 6.05 1.21
N ASP A 175 11.53 5.56 2.24
CA ASP A 175 11.15 4.30 2.87
C ASP A 175 10.11 4.52 3.97
N LEU A 176 8.85 4.53 3.58
CA LEU A 176 7.76 4.77 4.52
C LEU A 176 7.55 3.61 5.48
N THR A 177 7.82 2.37 5.04
CA THR A 177 7.67 1.20 5.90
C THR A 177 8.62 1.29 7.09
N GLU A 178 9.89 1.61 6.85
CA GLU A 178 10.88 1.82 7.90
C GLU A 178 10.59 3.06 8.77
N ILE A 179 10.04 4.12 8.20
CA ILE A 179 9.59 5.27 8.98
C ILE A 179 8.51 4.84 9.98
N MET A 180 7.57 3.97 9.57
CA MET A 180 6.52 3.47 10.47
C MET A 180 7.04 2.47 11.49
N VAL A 181 8.04 1.66 11.17
CA VAL A 181 8.74 0.81 12.15
C VAL A 181 9.37 1.65 13.26
N ASN A 182 9.97 2.78 12.90
CA ASN A 182 10.58 3.71 13.87
C ASN A 182 9.56 4.48 14.74
N HIS A 183 8.24 4.31 14.53
CA HIS A 183 7.20 4.74 15.48
C HIS A 183 6.98 3.71 16.60
N HIS A 184 7.68 2.56 16.58
CA HIS A 184 7.56 1.48 17.55
C HIS A 184 6.11 0.97 17.74
N ILE A 185 5.33 1.02 16.68
CA ILE A 185 3.95 0.49 16.70
C ILE A 185 3.95 -1.04 16.67
N PRO A 186 2.91 -1.69 17.21
CA PRO A 186 2.88 -3.15 17.36
C PRO A 186 3.00 -3.93 16.05
N TYR A 187 2.50 -3.37 14.93
CA TYR A 187 2.49 -4.08 13.66
C TYR A 187 2.74 -3.16 12.46
N VAL A 188 3.73 -3.52 11.67
CA VAL A 188 4.03 -2.89 10.36
C VAL A 188 4.19 -3.98 9.31
N ALA A 189 3.64 -3.81 8.12
CA ALA A 189 3.78 -4.78 7.05
C ALA A 189 4.01 -4.13 5.69
N GLN A 190 4.84 -4.77 4.86
CA GLN A 190 4.95 -4.51 3.43
C GLN A 190 4.51 -5.74 2.66
N THR A 191 3.59 -5.58 1.69
CA THR A 191 2.97 -6.68 0.97
C THR A 191 2.53 -6.30 -0.44
N ALA A 192 2.11 -7.28 -1.23
CA ALA A 192 1.61 -7.11 -2.60
C ALA A 192 0.55 -8.17 -2.93
N ALA A 193 -0.27 -7.91 -3.93
CA ALA A 193 -1.24 -8.86 -4.45
C ALA A 193 -0.56 -9.86 -5.39
N ILE A 194 0.02 -10.95 -4.86
CA ILE A 194 0.67 -12.01 -5.63
C ILE A 194 0.07 -13.40 -5.34
N GLY A 195 0.26 -14.33 -6.27
CA GLY A 195 -0.16 -15.72 -6.11
C GLY A 195 -1.66 -15.85 -5.79
N ASN A 196 -1.97 -16.56 -4.73
CA ASN A 196 -3.33 -16.73 -4.22
C ASN A 196 -3.75 -15.66 -3.19
N MET A 197 -3.05 -14.54 -3.12
CA MET A 197 -3.27 -13.44 -2.17
C MET A 197 -3.01 -13.79 -0.70
N LYS A 198 -2.36 -14.92 -0.42
CA LYS A 198 -2.18 -15.41 0.95
C LYS A 198 -1.45 -14.39 1.83
N ASP A 199 -0.31 -13.87 1.37
CA ASP A 199 0.52 -12.93 2.13
C ASP A 199 -0.26 -11.65 2.48
N LEU A 200 -0.94 -11.07 1.49
CA LEU A 200 -1.77 -9.87 1.68
C LEU A 200 -2.89 -10.11 2.69
N TYR A 201 -3.59 -11.25 2.57
CA TYR A 201 -4.72 -11.58 3.45
C TYR A 201 -4.26 -11.82 4.90
N GLU A 202 -3.21 -12.64 5.12
CA GLU A 202 -2.71 -12.95 6.46
C GLU A 202 -2.18 -11.70 7.17
N LYS A 203 -1.47 -10.83 6.45
CA LYS A 203 -1.00 -9.54 7.00
C LYS A 203 -2.15 -8.60 7.29
N ALA A 204 -3.18 -8.55 6.43
CA ALA A 204 -4.37 -7.75 6.70
C ALA A 204 -5.13 -8.26 7.94
N GLU A 205 -5.27 -9.59 8.11
CA GLU A 205 -5.88 -10.16 9.31
C GLU A 205 -5.09 -9.79 10.56
N LYS A 206 -3.77 -9.95 10.54
CA LYS A 206 -2.89 -9.53 11.65
C LYS A 206 -3.06 -8.04 11.97
N ALA A 207 -2.98 -7.17 10.95
CA ALA A 207 -3.11 -5.74 11.14
C ALA A 207 -4.45 -5.34 11.77
N ILE A 208 -5.57 -5.90 11.27
CA ILE A 208 -6.93 -5.58 11.74
C ILE A 208 -7.18 -6.03 13.18
N TYR A 209 -6.55 -7.14 13.61
CA TYR A 209 -6.78 -7.70 14.94
C TYR A 209 -5.63 -7.46 15.92
N THR A 210 -4.55 -6.81 15.50
CA THR A 210 -3.53 -6.26 16.40
C THR A 210 -4.18 -5.15 17.24
N LYS A 211 -3.91 -5.14 18.53
CA LYS A 211 -4.37 -4.07 19.40
C LYS A 211 -3.40 -2.90 19.36
N GLY A 212 -3.94 -1.72 19.11
CA GLY A 212 -3.16 -0.51 18.90
C GLY A 212 -2.96 -0.20 17.41
N PRO A 213 -2.07 0.72 17.07
CA PRO A 213 -1.85 1.14 15.70
C PRO A 213 -1.17 0.05 14.86
N ALA A 214 -1.65 -0.10 13.64
CA ALA A 214 -1.04 -0.96 12.63
C ALA A 214 -0.89 -0.22 11.30
N PHE A 215 0.18 -0.49 10.57
CA PHE A 215 0.45 0.10 9.26
C PHE A 215 0.73 -0.97 8.21
N MET A 216 0.13 -0.79 7.02
CA MET A 216 0.40 -1.66 5.86
C MET A 216 0.80 -0.82 4.67
N ASN A 217 1.94 -1.13 4.06
CA ASN A 217 2.36 -0.58 2.77
C ASN A 217 2.15 -1.64 1.69
N VAL A 218 1.22 -1.39 0.78
CA VAL A 218 0.76 -2.41 -0.17
C VAL A 218 0.98 -1.95 -1.60
N LEU A 219 1.79 -2.71 -2.36
CA LEU A 219 2.02 -2.42 -3.78
C LEU A 219 0.70 -2.51 -4.57
N ALA A 220 0.35 -1.42 -5.24
CA ALA A 220 -0.89 -1.29 -5.98
C ALA A 220 -0.64 -0.72 -7.40
N PRO A 221 -0.09 -1.51 -8.34
CA PRO A 221 0.26 -1.04 -9.67
C PRO A 221 -0.88 -0.29 -10.37
N CYS A 222 -0.54 0.77 -11.09
CA CYS A 222 -1.49 1.59 -11.84
C CYS A 222 -1.25 1.42 -13.35
N PRO A 223 -2.19 0.85 -14.13
CA PRO A 223 -1.99 0.60 -15.56
C PRO A 223 -1.76 1.88 -16.36
N ARG A 224 -2.34 3.00 -15.92
CA ARG A 224 -2.17 4.31 -16.58
C ARG A 224 -0.81 4.92 -16.29
N GLY A 225 -0.45 5.02 -15.01
CA GLY A 225 0.81 5.67 -14.62
C GLY A 225 2.05 4.84 -14.91
N TRP A 226 1.94 3.52 -14.82
CA TRP A 226 3.05 2.62 -15.15
C TRP A 226 3.10 2.22 -16.62
N GLN A 227 2.00 2.45 -17.37
CA GLN A 227 1.89 2.16 -18.80
C GLN A 227 2.13 0.68 -19.12
N TYR A 228 1.35 -0.20 -18.46
CA TYR A 228 1.32 -1.64 -18.71
C TYR A 228 -0.07 -2.08 -19.20
N ASN A 229 -0.17 -3.27 -19.79
CA ASN A 229 -1.44 -3.80 -20.25
C ASN A 229 -2.31 -4.28 -19.09
N THR A 230 -3.60 -4.04 -19.12
CA THR A 230 -4.52 -4.30 -17.99
C THR A 230 -4.52 -5.74 -17.48
N PRO A 231 -4.32 -6.81 -18.29
CA PRO A 231 -4.21 -8.18 -17.79
C PRO A 231 -2.94 -8.47 -16.99
N ASP A 232 -1.88 -7.65 -17.14
CA ASP A 232 -0.55 -7.94 -16.61
C ASP A 232 -0.39 -7.54 -15.13
N LEU A 233 -1.46 -7.09 -14.45
CA LEU A 233 -1.43 -6.64 -13.06
C LEU A 233 -0.73 -7.64 -12.12
N MET A 234 -1.10 -8.91 -12.21
CA MET A 234 -0.54 -9.94 -11.31
C MET A 234 0.91 -10.25 -11.64
N GLU A 235 1.27 -10.25 -12.91
CA GLU A 235 2.65 -10.48 -13.34
C GLU A 235 3.57 -9.34 -12.92
N ILE A 236 3.13 -8.08 -13.04
CA ILE A 236 3.90 -6.92 -12.59
C ILE A 236 4.12 -6.93 -11.08
N ASN A 237 3.10 -7.28 -10.28
CA ASN A 237 3.28 -7.48 -8.85
C ASN A 237 4.32 -8.56 -8.56
N LYS A 238 4.25 -9.69 -9.27
CA LYS A 238 5.19 -10.79 -9.14
C LYS A 238 6.62 -10.35 -9.49
N LEU A 239 6.83 -9.68 -10.62
CA LEU A 239 8.15 -9.17 -11.01
C LEU A 239 8.75 -8.22 -9.97
N ALA A 240 7.94 -7.35 -9.35
CA ALA A 240 8.39 -6.47 -8.29
C ALA A 240 8.90 -7.25 -7.06
N VAL A 241 8.21 -8.33 -6.70
CA VAL A 241 8.56 -9.17 -5.55
C VAL A 241 9.76 -10.06 -5.86
N GLU A 242 9.77 -10.74 -7.00
CA GLU A 242 10.87 -11.64 -7.43
C GLU A 242 12.19 -10.90 -7.66
N SER A 243 12.16 -9.61 -8.01
CA SER A 243 13.35 -8.76 -8.12
C SER A 243 13.81 -8.15 -6.78
N CYS A 244 13.11 -8.38 -5.69
CA CYS A 244 13.29 -7.70 -4.41
C CYS A 244 13.15 -6.17 -4.48
N PHE A 245 12.58 -5.63 -5.55
CA PHE A 245 12.18 -4.22 -5.62
C PHE A 245 11.10 -3.91 -4.56
N TRP A 246 10.23 -4.89 -4.29
CA TRP A 246 9.18 -4.83 -3.28
C TRP A 246 9.19 -6.11 -2.43
N PRO A 247 10.10 -6.20 -1.44
CA PRO A 247 10.17 -7.37 -0.57
C PRO A 247 8.91 -7.50 0.28
N LEU A 248 8.52 -8.74 0.57
CA LEU A 248 7.39 -9.06 1.43
C LEU A 248 7.88 -9.37 2.84
N TYR A 249 7.59 -8.49 3.77
CA TYR A 249 7.97 -8.65 5.17
C TYR A 249 6.96 -8.01 6.12
N GLU A 250 7.08 -8.34 7.39
CA GLU A 250 6.34 -7.70 8.47
C GLU A 250 7.26 -7.47 9.67
N VAL A 251 6.92 -6.49 10.49
CA VAL A 251 7.61 -6.21 11.74
C VAL A 251 6.58 -6.27 12.85
N ILE A 252 6.78 -7.19 13.79
CA ILE A 252 5.88 -7.47 14.90
C ILE A 252 6.64 -7.16 16.20
N ASP A 253 6.19 -6.17 16.93
CA ASP A 253 6.85 -5.72 18.16
C ASP A 253 8.38 -5.52 17.96
N GLY A 254 8.76 -4.89 16.87
CA GLY A 254 10.14 -4.58 16.48
C GLY A 254 10.92 -5.75 15.87
N LYS A 255 10.32 -6.93 15.71
CA LYS A 255 10.98 -8.10 15.11
C LYS A 255 10.63 -8.24 13.64
N TYR A 256 11.64 -8.24 12.78
CA TYR A 256 11.47 -8.42 11.34
C TYR A 256 11.25 -9.88 10.97
N VAL A 257 10.28 -10.12 10.10
CA VAL A 257 9.94 -11.45 9.56
C VAL A 257 9.75 -11.31 8.05
N ILE A 258 10.62 -11.93 7.27
CA ILE A 258 10.49 -11.99 5.81
C ILE A 258 9.50 -13.12 5.49
N SER A 259 8.35 -12.76 4.91
CA SER A 259 7.29 -13.74 4.61
C SER A 259 7.48 -14.44 3.27
N TYR A 260 8.31 -13.89 2.39
CA TYR A 260 8.64 -14.49 1.10
C TYR A 260 10.06 -14.15 0.66
N LYS A 261 10.83 -15.18 0.31
CA LYS A 261 12.15 -15.06 -0.33
C LYS A 261 12.10 -15.66 -1.73
N PRO A 262 12.48 -14.90 -2.77
CA PRO A 262 12.62 -15.46 -4.11
C PRO A 262 13.60 -16.62 -4.12
N LYS A 263 13.22 -17.77 -4.69
CA LYS A 263 14.16 -18.91 -4.88
C LYS A 263 15.31 -18.54 -5.81
N ASN A 264 14.99 -17.79 -6.87
CA ASN A 264 15.93 -17.25 -7.83
C ASN A 264 15.58 -15.77 -8.00
N LYS A 265 16.32 -14.88 -7.36
CA LYS A 265 16.13 -13.43 -7.52
C LYS A 265 16.35 -13.05 -8.98
N ILE A 266 15.38 -12.41 -9.59
CA ILE A 266 15.51 -11.89 -10.97
C ILE A 266 16.13 -10.50 -10.97
N PRO A 267 16.79 -10.09 -12.07
CA PRO A 267 17.30 -8.72 -12.21
C PRO A 267 16.15 -7.70 -12.16
N VAL A 268 16.37 -6.56 -11.47
CA VAL A 268 15.36 -5.49 -11.39
C VAL A 268 14.97 -4.92 -12.76
N LYS A 269 15.85 -4.98 -13.74
CA LYS A 269 15.57 -4.57 -15.12
C LYS A 269 14.35 -5.24 -15.72
N ASP A 270 14.04 -6.48 -15.35
CA ASP A 270 12.89 -7.21 -15.87
C ASP A 270 11.58 -6.60 -15.37
N PHE A 271 11.52 -6.21 -14.08
CA PHE A 271 10.42 -5.45 -13.52
C PHE A 271 10.28 -4.05 -14.14
N LEU A 272 11.40 -3.35 -14.35
CA LEU A 272 11.38 -2.00 -14.94
C LEU A 272 10.96 -2.02 -16.41
N LYS A 273 11.41 -3.03 -17.17
CA LYS A 273 11.08 -3.21 -18.59
C LYS A 273 9.59 -3.43 -18.85
N ALA A 274 8.89 -4.05 -17.90
CA ALA A 274 7.44 -4.26 -17.97
C ALA A 274 6.61 -2.96 -17.84
N GLN A 275 7.27 -1.79 -17.66
CA GLN A 275 6.61 -0.52 -17.38
C GLN A 275 7.07 0.57 -18.35
N GLY A 276 6.12 1.16 -19.08
CA GLY A 276 6.44 2.22 -20.05
C GLY A 276 7.07 3.48 -19.44
N ARG A 277 6.80 3.75 -18.12
CA ARG A 277 7.42 4.88 -17.40
C ARG A 277 8.95 4.79 -17.26
N PHE A 278 9.55 3.64 -17.58
CA PHE A 278 11.01 3.40 -17.57
C PHE A 278 11.60 3.14 -18.95
N LYS A 279 10.81 3.25 -20.04
CA LYS A 279 11.26 2.93 -21.40
C LYS A 279 12.54 3.65 -21.82
N HIS A 280 12.82 4.84 -21.28
CA HIS A 280 14.01 5.63 -21.59
C HIS A 280 15.29 5.04 -21.00
N LEU A 281 15.21 4.22 -19.93
CA LEU A 281 16.37 3.54 -19.32
C LEU A 281 16.96 2.44 -20.24
N PHE A 282 16.16 1.94 -21.17
CA PHE A 282 16.56 0.87 -22.11
C PHE A 282 17.11 1.41 -23.45
N ARG A 283 17.42 2.70 -23.52
CA ARG A 283 18.13 3.31 -24.66
C ARG A 283 19.64 3.16 -24.47
N ALA A 284 20.37 3.00 -25.59
CA ALA A 284 21.81 2.93 -25.57
C ALA A 284 22.43 4.13 -24.81
N GLY A 285 23.40 3.86 -23.94
CA GLY A 285 24.09 4.84 -23.09
C GLY A 285 23.44 5.07 -21.71
N ASN A 286 22.31 4.43 -21.42
CA ASN A 286 21.59 4.56 -20.14
C ASN A 286 21.76 3.35 -19.21
N GLU A 287 22.61 2.39 -19.57
CA GLU A 287 22.82 1.12 -18.85
C GLU A 287 23.26 1.38 -17.39
N HIS A 288 24.05 2.40 -17.15
CA HIS A 288 24.51 2.79 -15.82
C HIS A 288 23.37 3.12 -14.85
N MET A 289 22.23 3.61 -15.35
CA MET A 289 21.05 3.89 -14.51
C MET A 289 20.37 2.60 -14.03
N LEU A 290 20.35 1.56 -14.88
CA LEU A 290 19.84 0.25 -14.49
C LEU A 290 20.75 -0.43 -13.46
N GLU A 291 22.07 -0.29 -13.63
CA GLU A 291 23.07 -0.80 -12.68
C GLU A 291 22.95 -0.10 -11.32
N GLU A 292 22.77 1.23 -11.32
CA GLU A 292 22.56 2.00 -10.10
C GLU A 292 21.30 1.55 -9.34
N ILE A 293 20.17 1.34 -10.05
CA ILE A 293 18.94 0.82 -9.42
C ILE A 293 19.16 -0.59 -8.90
N GLN A 294 19.83 -1.46 -9.66
CA GLN A 294 20.10 -2.84 -9.23
C GLN A 294 20.91 -2.86 -7.93
N LYS A 295 21.98 -2.06 -7.87
CA LYS A 295 22.84 -1.95 -6.71
C LYS A 295 22.07 -1.53 -5.46
N GLU A 296 21.25 -0.48 -5.57
CA GLU A 296 20.41 0.00 -4.45
C GLU A 296 19.44 -1.08 -3.97
N ILE A 297 18.81 -1.82 -4.89
CA ILE A 297 17.88 -2.90 -4.53
C ILE A 297 18.62 -4.05 -3.84
N ASP A 298 19.82 -4.37 -4.27
CA ASP A 298 20.65 -5.42 -3.66
C ASP A 298 21.07 -5.03 -2.24
N GLU A 299 21.57 -3.80 -2.05
CA GLU A 299 21.96 -3.27 -0.74
C GLU A 299 20.78 -3.22 0.25
N ARG A 300 19.61 -2.82 -0.21
CA ARG A 300 18.39 -2.81 0.62
C ARG A 300 17.92 -4.22 0.99
N TRP A 301 17.99 -5.16 0.06
CA TRP A 301 17.65 -6.54 0.32
C TRP A 301 18.59 -7.18 1.34
N GLU A 302 19.90 -6.98 1.21
CA GLU A 302 20.90 -7.43 2.18
C GLU A 302 20.67 -6.82 3.57
N THR A 303 20.35 -5.53 3.62
CA THR A 303 20.00 -4.85 4.88
C THR A 303 18.77 -5.49 5.53
N LEU A 304 17.73 -5.81 4.76
CA LEU A 304 16.53 -6.46 5.28
C LEU A 304 16.84 -7.87 5.80
N LEU A 305 17.68 -8.66 5.10
CA LEU A 305 18.14 -9.98 5.57
C LEU A 305 18.83 -9.87 6.92
N LYS A 306 19.73 -8.91 7.10
CA LYS A 306 20.41 -8.64 8.38
C LYS A 306 19.44 -8.30 9.49
N LEU A 307 18.49 -7.40 9.24
CA LEU A 307 17.46 -7.02 10.22
C LEU A 307 16.56 -8.19 10.61
N ALA A 308 16.34 -9.14 9.71
CA ALA A 308 15.58 -10.36 9.97
C ALA A 308 16.40 -11.50 10.61
N GLY A 309 17.73 -11.33 10.77
CA GLY A 309 18.62 -12.39 11.27
C GLY A 309 18.76 -13.58 10.31
N GLU A 310 18.70 -13.33 9.00
CA GLU A 310 18.66 -14.34 7.94
C GLU A 310 19.85 -14.21 6.97
N GLU A 311 21.06 -13.91 7.52
CA GLU A 311 22.32 -13.87 6.76
C GLU A 311 22.78 -15.26 6.28
#